data_14674e534c22dafdcf55b4b21ab731ab
#
_entry.id   14674e534c22dafdcf55b4b21ab731ab
#
_cell.length_a   1.000
_cell.length_b   1.000
_cell.length_c   1.000
_cell.angle_alpha   90.00
_cell.angle_beta   90.00
_cell.angle_gamma   90.00
#
_symmetry.space_group_name_H-M   'P 1'
#
loop_
_entity.id
_entity.type
_entity.pdbx_description
1 polymer ?
#
loop_
_entity_poly.entity_id
_entity_poly.type
_entity_poly.pdbx_seq_one_letter_code
_entity_poly.pdbx_strand_id
1 'polypeptide(L)'
;EVLNGSLMSYVFSDRVSTLDRDAMGRRAAQALNTLGVNISPDMVVSEMPVGYKQFIEIAREIDRKNTRLLFLDEPTAVLTESEAEILLIALKKLARSGIAIVFISHRLNEIKSLCSRIIVLRDGRLITDAKSEYLSTREIASLMVGRDSERKDKEEVQEVPEAQEVSQLPEEAVEPADVDILLKPKPEKKKKKPKPALKVEHLWVDMPGETVRDVSFEVKKGEIFGIGGLAGHGKLGIPNGIMGLYPSGGKVRLFGRKLTLNKPRAA
;
A
#
# COMPACT_ATOMS: atom_id res chain seq x y z
N GLU A 1 2.08 -9.44 -25.03
CA GLU A 1 0.68 -9.05 -24.78
C GLU A 1 0.43 -8.50 -23.38
N VAL A 2 1.36 -8.70 -22.44
CA VAL A 2 1.26 -8.25 -21.05
C VAL A 2 1.03 -6.72 -20.92
N LEU A 3 1.48 -5.93 -21.88
CA LEU A 3 1.39 -4.46 -21.86
C LEU A 3 0.49 -3.85 -22.94
N ASN A 4 -0.27 -4.65 -23.67
CA ASN A 4 -1.07 -4.18 -24.81
C ASN A 4 -2.09 -3.06 -24.47
N GLY A 5 -2.55 -2.97 -23.22
CA GLY A 5 -3.51 -1.93 -22.84
C GLY A 5 -2.90 -0.56 -22.51
N SER A 6 -1.64 -0.53 -22.05
CA SER A 6 -1.01 0.71 -21.55
C SER A 6 -0.11 1.40 -22.57
N LEU A 7 0.46 0.64 -23.51
CA LEU A 7 1.34 1.15 -24.57
C LEU A 7 0.60 1.64 -25.82
N MET A 8 -0.60 1.11 -26.10
CA MET A 8 -1.40 1.56 -27.25
C MET A 8 -1.75 3.05 -27.21
N SER A 9 -1.86 3.67 -26.05
CA SER A 9 -2.16 5.11 -25.96
C SER A 9 -0.99 6.04 -26.31
N TYR A 10 0.24 5.52 -26.42
CA TYR A 10 1.44 6.32 -26.67
C TYR A 10 1.99 6.19 -28.13
N VAL A 11 1.53 5.21 -28.88
CA VAL A 11 2.07 4.89 -30.21
C VAL A 11 1.23 5.50 -31.36
N PHE A 12 0.02 5.98 -31.07
CA PHE A 12 -0.92 6.50 -32.07
C PHE A 12 -0.80 8.00 -32.38
N SER A 13 0.38 8.61 -32.28
CA SER A 13 0.53 10.02 -32.70
C SER A 13 0.87 10.21 -34.19
N ASP A 14 1.28 9.16 -34.90
CA ASP A 14 1.58 9.23 -36.33
C ASP A 14 0.78 8.23 -37.17
N ARG A 15 0.37 8.64 -38.36
CA ARG A 15 -0.55 7.94 -39.25
C ARG A 15 -0.10 6.54 -39.76
N VAL A 16 1.13 6.12 -39.43
CA VAL A 16 1.66 4.78 -39.71
C VAL A 16 2.64 4.39 -38.60
N SER A 17 2.14 3.85 -37.49
CA SER A 17 3.03 3.36 -36.43
C SER A 17 3.05 1.85 -36.41
N THR A 18 4.21 1.27 -36.71
CA THR A 18 4.52 -0.13 -36.42
C THR A 18 4.81 -0.29 -34.89
N LEU A 19 4.26 -1.34 -34.31
CA LEU A 19 4.54 -1.69 -32.92
C LEU A 19 6.01 -2.10 -32.77
N ASP A 20 6.79 -1.36 -31.99
CA ASP A 20 8.13 -1.78 -31.59
C ASP A 20 8.01 -2.80 -30.44
N ARG A 21 7.91 -4.09 -30.81
CA ARG A 21 7.78 -5.20 -29.85
C ARG A 21 8.99 -5.35 -28.95
N ASP A 22 10.19 -5.04 -29.44
CA ASP A 22 11.42 -5.14 -28.66
C ASP A 22 11.47 -4.06 -27.57
N ALA A 23 11.09 -2.82 -27.89
CA ALA A 23 10.98 -1.75 -26.91
C ALA A 23 9.89 -2.05 -25.87
N MET A 24 8.76 -2.62 -26.29
CA MET A 24 7.68 -3.06 -25.42
C MET A 24 8.16 -4.16 -24.46
N GLY A 25 8.83 -5.19 -24.97
CA GLY A 25 9.38 -6.29 -24.17
C GLY A 25 10.40 -5.82 -23.15
N ARG A 26 11.32 -4.92 -23.53
CA ARG A 26 12.30 -4.33 -22.62
C ARG A 26 11.62 -3.56 -21.47
N ARG A 27 10.59 -2.76 -21.76
CA ARG A 27 9.84 -2.02 -20.73
C ARG A 27 9.06 -2.95 -19.82
N ALA A 28 8.42 -3.99 -20.36
CA ALA A 28 7.73 -5.00 -19.56
C ALA A 28 8.69 -5.69 -18.60
N ALA A 29 9.84 -6.16 -19.12
CA ALA A 29 10.87 -6.77 -18.27
C ALA A 29 11.38 -5.82 -17.19
N GLN A 30 11.59 -4.55 -17.50
CA GLN A 30 12.02 -3.55 -16.52
C GLN A 30 10.99 -3.34 -15.41
N ALA A 31 9.69 -3.24 -15.74
CA ALA A 31 8.62 -3.08 -14.77
C ALA A 31 8.51 -4.31 -13.86
N LEU A 32 8.56 -5.53 -14.41
CA LEU A 32 8.53 -6.78 -13.65
C LEU A 32 9.76 -6.94 -12.75
N ASN A 33 10.96 -6.62 -13.26
CA ASN A 33 12.19 -6.64 -12.48
C ASN A 33 12.17 -5.65 -11.30
N THR A 34 11.48 -4.51 -11.45
CA THR A 34 11.27 -3.55 -10.35
C THR A 34 10.51 -4.19 -9.19
N LEU A 35 9.58 -5.10 -9.49
CA LEU A 35 8.84 -5.89 -8.51
C LEU A 35 9.61 -7.13 -8.01
N GLY A 36 10.79 -7.41 -8.57
CA GLY A 36 11.60 -8.56 -8.16
C GLY A 36 11.08 -9.91 -8.67
N VAL A 37 10.23 -9.91 -9.70
CA VAL A 37 9.71 -11.14 -10.32
C VAL A 37 10.33 -11.35 -11.69
N ASN A 38 10.71 -12.61 -11.96
CA ASN A 38 11.27 -13.02 -13.23
C ASN A 38 10.18 -13.72 -14.07
N ILE A 39 9.38 -12.90 -14.75
CA ILE A 39 8.33 -13.36 -15.67
C ILE A 39 8.76 -12.97 -17.09
N SER A 40 8.69 -13.93 -18.04
CA SER A 40 8.97 -13.62 -19.45
C SER A 40 7.91 -12.66 -20.00
N PRO A 41 8.32 -11.56 -20.67
CA PRO A 41 7.39 -10.65 -21.34
C PRO A 41 6.53 -11.31 -22.42
N ASP A 42 7.01 -12.43 -22.96
CA ASP A 42 6.34 -13.17 -24.06
C ASP A 42 5.32 -14.19 -23.55
N MET A 43 5.26 -14.41 -22.22
CA MET A 43 4.31 -15.35 -21.63
C MET A 43 2.87 -14.88 -21.83
N VAL A 44 1.99 -15.80 -22.21
CA VAL A 44 0.56 -15.51 -22.42
C VAL A 44 -0.15 -15.38 -21.08
N VAL A 45 -0.77 -14.22 -20.82
CA VAL A 45 -1.38 -13.90 -19.51
C VAL A 45 -2.48 -14.89 -19.10
N SER A 46 -3.25 -15.44 -20.07
CA SER A 46 -4.29 -16.44 -19.77
C SER A 46 -3.75 -17.72 -19.15
N GLU A 47 -2.52 -18.10 -19.49
CA GLU A 47 -1.84 -19.33 -19.03
C GLU A 47 -1.08 -19.15 -17.72
N MET A 48 -0.98 -17.92 -17.24
CA MET A 48 -0.23 -17.61 -16.02
C MET A 48 -0.98 -18.04 -14.75
N PRO A 49 -0.26 -18.48 -13.72
CA PRO A 49 -0.79 -18.60 -12.36
C PRO A 49 -1.42 -17.28 -11.88
N VAL A 50 -2.44 -17.39 -11.02
CA VAL A 50 -3.18 -16.20 -10.55
C VAL A 50 -2.27 -15.20 -9.84
N GLY A 51 -1.30 -15.67 -9.05
CA GLY A 51 -0.33 -14.80 -8.38
C GLY A 51 0.49 -13.96 -9.37
N TYR A 52 0.91 -14.54 -10.50
CA TYR A 52 1.66 -13.80 -11.52
C TYR A 52 0.82 -12.71 -12.19
N LYS A 53 -0.48 -12.96 -12.39
CA LYS A 53 -1.40 -11.93 -12.92
C LYS A 53 -1.46 -10.70 -12.02
N GLN A 54 -1.43 -10.90 -10.69
CA GLN A 54 -1.38 -9.81 -9.71
C GLN A 54 -0.12 -8.95 -9.86
N PHE A 55 1.06 -9.58 -10.03
CA PHE A 55 2.30 -8.84 -10.28
C PHE A 55 2.26 -8.04 -11.59
N ILE A 56 1.65 -8.60 -12.65
CA ILE A 56 1.50 -7.91 -13.93
C ILE A 56 0.60 -6.67 -13.80
N GLU A 57 -0.50 -6.77 -13.08
CA GLU A 57 -1.38 -5.63 -12.84
C GLU A 57 -0.63 -4.49 -12.12
N ILE A 58 0.10 -4.82 -11.07
CA ILE A 58 0.90 -3.83 -10.33
C ILE A 58 2.02 -3.26 -11.22
N ALA A 59 2.74 -4.12 -11.98
CA ALA A 59 3.79 -3.69 -12.90
C ALA A 59 3.27 -2.70 -13.94
N ARG A 60 2.08 -2.96 -14.49
CA ARG A 60 1.41 -2.08 -15.46
C ARG A 60 1.13 -0.69 -14.88
N GLU A 61 0.66 -0.62 -13.64
CA GLU A 61 0.38 0.67 -12.99
C GLU A 61 1.66 1.43 -12.64
N ILE A 62 2.75 0.73 -12.30
CA ILE A 62 4.06 1.34 -12.03
C ILE A 62 4.72 1.85 -13.31
N ASP A 63 4.57 1.14 -14.44
CA ASP A 63 5.13 1.56 -15.74
C ASP A 63 4.49 2.84 -16.29
N ARG A 64 3.32 3.22 -15.81
CA ARG A 64 2.71 4.51 -16.17
C ARG A 64 3.62 5.67 -15.80
N LYS A 65 3.90 6.54 -16.76
CA LYS A 65 4.74 7.73 -16.53
C LYS A 65 4.14 8.59 -15.42
N ASN A 66 4.96 8.90 -14.41
CA ASN A 66 4.62 9.78 -13.29
C ASN A 66 3.68 9.20 -12.22
N THR A 67 3.59 7.89 -12.04
CA THR A 67 2.91 7.32 -10.87
C THR A 67 3.55 7.83 -9.59
N ARG A 68 2.78 8.49 -8.74
CA ARG A 68 3.23 9.10 -7.47
C ARG A 68 2.43 8.65 -6.27
N LEU A 69 1.24 8.12 -6.51
CA LEU A 69 0.35 7.54 -5.51
C LEU A 69 -0.21 6.24 -6.07
N LEU A 70 -0.19 5.19 -5.26
CA LEU A 70 -0.69 3.87 -5.60
C LEU A 70 -1.67 3.42 -4.52
N PHE A 71 -2.87 3.02 -4.92
CA PHE A 71 -3.84 2.32 -4.06
C PHE A 71 -3.76 0.84 -4.36
N LEU A 72 -3.56 0.03 -3.33
CA LEU A 72 -3.51 -1.42 -3.41
C LEU A 72 -4.58 -1.99 -2.48
N ASP A 73 -5.53 -2.69 -3.08
CA ASP A 73 -6.61 -3.35 -2.36
C ASP A 73 -6.38 -4.85 -2.34
N GLU A 74 -6.17 -5.38 -1.12
CA GLU A 74 -5.92 -6.80 -0.85
C GLU A 74 -4.89 -7.44 -1.82
N PRO A 75 -3.74 -6.80 -2.11
CA PRO A 75 -2.87 -7.22 -3.21
C PRO A 75 -2.19 -8.58 -2.99
N THR A 76 -2.27 -9.11 -1.80
CA THR A 76 -1.68 -10.41 -1.39
C THR A 76 -2.71 -11.53 -1.26
N ALA A 77 -4.00 -11.26 -1.49
CA ALA A 77 -5.08 -12.21 -1.23
C ALA A 77 -4.93 -13.54 -1.99
N VAL A 78 -4.40 -13.49 -3.21
CA VAL A 78 -4.25 -14.65 -4.10
C VAL A 78 -2.79 -15.14 -4.19
N LEU A 79 -1.88 -14.53 -3.45
CA LEU A 79 -0.45 -14.86 -3.45
C LEU A 79 -0.14 -15.94 -2.41
N THR A 80 0.83 -16.79 -2.72
CA THR A 80 1.51 -17.63 -1.73
C THR A 80 2.29 -16.76 -0.75
N GLU A 81 2.70 -17.31 0.40
CA GLU A 81 3.44 -16.56 1.41
C GLU A 81 4.76 -15.99 0.85
N SER A 82 5.51 -16.79 0.09
CA SER A 82 6.74 -16.35 -0.56
C SER A 82 6.52 -15.27 -1.62
N GLU A 83 5.46 -15.36 -2.43
CA GLU A 83 5.11 -14.32 -3.39
C GLU A 83 4.67 -13.02 -2.69
N ALA A 84 3.92 -13.12 -1.59
CA ALA A 84 3.53 -11.96 -0.79
C ALA A 84 4.76 -11.24 -0.23
N GLU A 85 5.74 -11.97 0.32
CA GLU A 85 6.99 -11.38 0.80
C GLU A 85 7.75 -10.62 -0.30
N ILE A 86 7.87 -11.20 -1.49
CA ILE A 86 8.49 -10.55 -2.67
C ILE A 86 7.76 -9.23 -2.97
N LEU A 87 6.43 -9.24 -3.00
CA LEU A 87 5.63 -8.04 -3.24
C LEU A 87 5.86 -6.99 -2.15
N LEU A 88 5.82 -7.36 -0.86
CA LEU A 88 6.02 -6.42 0.24
C LEU A 88 7.41 -5.76 0.18
N ILE A 89 8.46 -6.51 -0.19
CA ILE A 89 9.82 -5.97 -0.40
C ILE A 89 9.81 -4.96 -1.57
N ALA A 90 9.14 -5.29 -2.68
CA ALA A 90 9.04 -4.40 -3.83
C ALA A 90 8.31 -3.09 -3.47
N LEU A 91 7.21 -3.17 -2.72
CA LEU A 91 6.46 -1.99 -2.25
C LEU A 91 7.31 -1.08 -1.36
N LYS A 92 8.16 -1.66 -0.47
CA LYS A 92 9.13 -0.87 0.31
C LYS A 92 10.14 -0.13 -0.59
N LYS A 93 10.63 -0.77 -1.66
CA LYS A 93 11.53 -0.12 -2.62
C LYS A 93 10.83 1.03 -3.36
N LEU A 94 9.59 0.81 -3.82
CA LEU A 94 8.78 1.84 -4.48
C LEU A 94 8.50 3.05 -3.57
N ALA A 95 8.18 2.82 -2.32
CA ALA A 95 7.99 3.91 -1.36
C ALA A 95 9.28 4.72 -1.15
N ARG A 96 10.44 4.04 -1.05
CA ARG A 96 11.76 4.72 -0.96
C ARG A 96 12.08 5.56 -2.19
N SER A 97 11.59 5.21 -3.38
CA SER A 97 11.71 6.04 -4.59
C SER A 97 10.80 7.27 -4.59
N GLY A 98 9.92 7.37 -3.57
CA GLY A 98 9.06 8.52 -3.34
C GLY A 98 7.62 8.35 -3.80
N ILE A 99 7.20 7.15 -4.19
CA ILE A 99 5.79 6.83 -4.45
C ILE A 99 5.08 6.70 -3.10
N ALA A 100 3.96 7.40 -2.93
CA ALA A 100 3.07 7.20 -1.78
C ALA A 100 2.21 5.95 -2.04
N ILE A 101 2.05 5.09 -1.04
CA ILE A 101 1.28 3.85 -1.17
C ILE A 101 0.20 3.83 -0.11
N VAL A 102 -1.04 3.60 -0.53
CA VAL A 102 -2.17 3.27 0.35
C VAL A 102 -2.41 1.77 0.23
N PHE A 103 -2.15 1.05 1.29
CA PHE A 103 -2.23 -0.40 1.37
C PHE A 103 -3.46 -0.81 2.18
N ILE A 104 -4.44 -1.42 1.52
CA ILE A 104 -5.68 -1.89 2.13
C ILE A 104 -5.56 -3.39 2.29
N SER A 105 -5.68 -3.90 3.51
CA SER A 105 -5.67 -5.33 3.80
C SER A 105 -6.40 -5.65 5.11
N HIS A 106 -6.86 -6.88 5.23
CA HIS A 106 -7.30 -7.46 6.51
C HIS A 106 -6.23 -8.35 7.15
N ARG A 107 -5.10 -8.59 6.46
CA ARG A 107 -3.96 -9.36 6.98
C ARG A 107 -3.11 -8.46 7.87
N LEU A 108 -3.34 -8.54 9.17
CA LEU A 108 -2.76 -7.62 10.15
C LEU A 108 -1.23 -7.67 10.20
N ASN A 109 -0.64 -8.85 10.01
CA ASN A 109 0.82 -9.02 9.99
C ASN A 109 1.46 -8.25 8.82
N GLU A 110 0.82 -8.24 7.65
CA GLU A 110 1.29 -7.48 6.48
C GLU A 110 1.20 -5.98 6.73
N ILE A 111 0.04 -5.48 7.21
CA ILE A 111 -0.13 -4.07 7.59
C ILE A 111 0.93 -3.65 8.59
N LYS A 112 1.15 -4.46 9.65
CA LYS A 112 2.10 -4.17 10.71
C LYS A 112 3.54 -4.13 10.21
N SER A 113 3.93 -5.05 9.32
CA SER A 113 5.30 -5.16 8.81
C SER A 113 5.64 -4.16 7.70
N LEU A 114 4.62 -3.75 6.94
CA LEU A 114 4.79 -2.92 5.75
C LEU A 114 4.54 -1.43 6.01
N CYS A 115 3.45 -1.11 6.73
CA CYS A 115 2.98 0.26 6.85
C CYS A 115 3.68 1.01 7.98
N SER A 116 4.02 2.26 7.75
CA SER A 116 4.57 3.16 8.79
C SER A 116 3.48 3.77 9.66
N ARG A 117 2.27 3.90 9.13
CA ARG A 117 1.10 4.46 9.79
C ARG A 117 -0.15 3.71 9.36
N ILE A 118 -1.07 3.53 10.27
CA ILE A 118 -2.27 2.70 10.08
C ILE A 118 -3.49 3.49 10.54
N ILE A 119 -4.52 3.51 9.70
CA ILE A 119 -5.87 3.84 10.15
C ILE A 119 -6.72 2.58 10.22
N VAL A 120 -7.63 2.54 11.16
CA VAL A 120 -8.64 1.47 11.27
C VAL A 120 -10.01 2.08 11.04
N LEU A 121 -10.75 1.46 10.14
CA LEU A 121 -12.14 1.80 9.83
C LEU A 121 -13.08 0.77 10.45
N ARG A 122 -14.20 1.26 11.00
CA ARG A 122 -15.31 0.45 11.46
C ARG A 122 -16.63 1.19 11.20
N ASP A 123 -17.59 0.52 10.59
CA ASP A 123 -18.90 1.08 10.23
C ASP A 123 -18.80 2.39 9.41
N GLY A 124 -17.80 2.45 8.54
CA GLY A 124 -17.52 3.62 7.70
C GLY A 124 -16.87 4.79 8.41
N ARG A 125 -16.49 4.66 9.68
CA ARG A 125 -15.86 5.71 10.49
C ARG A 125 -14.42 5.41 10.79
N LEU A 126 -13.62 6.45 10.92
CA LEU A 126 -12.23 6.36 11.38
C LEU A 126 -12.22 6.14 12.91
N ILE A 127 -11.68 4.98 13.33
CA ILE A 127 -11.57 4.60 14.74
C ILE A 127 -10.23 5.01 15.31
N THR A 128 -9.15 4.83 14.56
CA THR A 128 -7.80 5.21 14.98
C THR A 128 -6.95 5.64 13.80
N ASP A 129 -5.98 6.49 14.09
CA ASP A 129 -4.93 6.94 13.19
C ASP A 129 -3.62 7.00 13.99
N ALA A 130 -2.78 6.00 13.83
CA ALA A 130 -1.57 5.86 14.62
C ALA A 130 -0.39 5.33 13.79
N LYS A 131 0.83 5.59 14.28
CA LYS A 131 2.01 4.93 13.72
C LYS A 131 1.97 3.44 14.03
N SER A 132 2.39 2.64 13.07
CA SER A 132 2.41 1.18 13.18
C SER A 132 3.20 0.69 14.40
N GLU A 133 4.27 1.38 14.78
CA GLU A 133 5.10 1.04 15.94
C GLU A 133 4.35 1.03 17.28
N TYR A 134 3.29 1.86 17.41
CA TYR A 134 2.50 1.99 18.64
C TYR A 134 1.30 1.05 18.74
N LEU A 135 1.04 0.25 17.70
CA LEU A 135 -0.08 -0.68 17.68
C LEU A 135 0.42 -2.12 17.59
N SER A 136 0.02 -2.99 18.46
CA SER A 136 0.20 -4.43 18.31
C SER A 136 -0.85 -4.99 17.32
N THR A 137 -0.59 -6.16 16.75
CA THR A 137 -1.55 -6.87 15.89
C THR A 137 -2.87 -7.14 16.62
N ARG A 138 -2.81 -7.46 17.92
CA ARG A 138 -3.99 -7.70 18.76
C ARG A 138 -4.82 -6.43 18.97
N GLU A 139 -4.17 -5.29 19.18
CA GLU A 139 -4.86 -4.00 19.31
C GLU A 139 -5.54 -3.60 18.02
N ILE A 140 -4.87 -3.79 16.86
CA ILE A 140 -5.47 -3.52 15.55
C ILE A 140 -6.72 -4.41 15.37
N ALA A 141 -6.63 -5.71 15.68
CA ALA A 141 -7.76 -6.62 15.62
C ALA A 141 -8.94 -6.17 16.52
N SER A 142 -8.65 -5.82 17.76
CA SER A 142 -9.65 -5.32 18.72
C SER A 142 -10.34 -4.04 18.23
N LEU A 143 -9.59 -3.11 17.65
CA LEU A 143 -10.12 -1.88 17.06
C LEU A 143 -11.02 -2.15 15.84
N MET A 144 -10.70 -3.18 15.03
CA MET A 144 -11.49 -3.57 13.87
C MET A 144 -12.81 -4.22 14.25
N VAL A 145 -12.81 -5.07 15.29
CA VAL A 145 -14.00 -5.84 15.71
C VAL A 145 -14.87 -5.04 16.70
N GLY A 146 -14.25 -4.24 17.57
CA GLY A 146 -14.94 -3.53 18.65
C GLY A 146 -14.78 -4.18 20.02
N ARG A 147 -15.05 -3.44 21.08
CA ARG A 147 -14.80 -3.86 22.48
C ARG A 147 -15.60 -5.06 22.98
N ASP A 148 -16.61 -5.48 22.25
CA ASP A 148 -17.46 -6.61 22.69
C ASP A 148 -16.76 -7.98 22.61
N SER A 149 -15.63 -8.08 21.93
CA SER A 149 -14.81 -9.31 21.87
C SER A 149 -13.96 -9.53 23.13
N GLU A 150 -13.64 -8.47 23.90
CA GLU A 150 -12.78 -8.61 25.08
C GLU A 150 -13.44 -9.40 26.25
N ARG A 151 -14.77 -9.58 26.23
CA ARG A 151 -15.48 -10.34 27.27
C ARG A 151 -15.56 -11.84 27.01
N LYS A 152 -15.39 -12.31 25.76
CA LYS A 152 -15.45 -13.74 25.42
C LYS A 152 -14.12 -14.49 25.53
N ASP A 153 -12.99 -13.77 25.37
CA ASP A 153 -11.66 -14.39 25.38
C ASP A 153 -11.03 -14.57 26.77
N LYS A 154 -11.77 -14.22 27.84
CA LYS A 154 -11.28 -14.43 29.22
C LYS A 154 -11.67 -15.80 29.80
N GLU A 155 -12.47 -16.60 29.11
CA GLU A 155 -12.93 -17.89 29.62
C GLU A 155 -12.28 -19.14 28.96
N GLU A 156 -11.44 -18.99 27.91
CA GLU A 156 -10.74 -20.10 27.27
C GLU A 156 -9.26 -19.85 27.05
N VAL A 157 -8.50 -19.64 28.11
CA VAL A 157 -7.06 -19.87 28.08
C VAL A 157 -6.79 -21.21 28.75
N GLN A 158 -6.93 -22.30 27.99
CA GLN A 158 -6.29 -23.57 28.35
C GLN A 158 -4.79 -23.41 28.08
N GLU A 159 -4.01 -23.67 29.11
CA GLU A 159 -2.56 -23.70 29.12
C GLU A 159 -2.04 -24.65 28.05
N VAL A 160 -1.20 -24.15 27.12
CA VAL A 160 -0.39 -24.99 26.24
C VAL A 160 0.97 -25.12 26.90
N PRO A 161 1.51 -26.35 27.03
CA PRO A 161 2.74 -26.60 27.79
C PRO A 161 3.97 -25.95 27.16
N GLU A 162 4.84 -25.44 27.99
CA GLU A 162 6.17 -24.93 27.69
C GLU A 162 6.95 -25.91 26.82
N ALA A 163 7.36 -25.52 25.63
CA ALA A 163 8.37 -26.23 24.85
C ALA A 163 9.77 -25.72 25.20
N GLN A 164 10.56 -26.66 25.58
CA GLN A 164 11.90 -26.65 26.09
C GLN A 164 12.89 -25.71 25.38
N GLU A 165 13.73 -25.11 26.22
CA GLU A 165 14.96 -24.39 25.89
C GLU A 165 15.85 -25.19 24.92
N VAL A 166 16.24 -24.57 23.82
CA VAL A 166 17.37 -25.01 22.99
C VAL A 166 18.53 -24.04 23.16
N SER A 167 19.55 -24.62 23.72
CA SER A 167 20.90 -24.15 24.08
C SER A 167 21.54 -23.10 23.15
N GLN A 168 22.16 -22.20 23.84
CA GLN A 168 23.26 -21.27 23.57
C GLN A 168 24.25 -21.68 22.47
N LEU A 169 24.49 -20.73 21.52
CA LEU A 169 25.72 -20.62 20.76
C LEU A 169 26.41 -19.29 21.09
N PRO A 170 27.74 -19.21 21.09
CA PRO A 170 28.47 -18.12 21.74
C PRO A 170 28.54 -16.83 20.93
N GLU A 171 28.41 -15.73 21.63
CA GLU A 171 28.70 -14.37 21.15
C GLU A 171 30.20 -14.20 20.92
N GLU A 172 30.65 -14.00 19.69
CA GLU A 172 31.95 -13.38 19.42
C GLU A 172 31.83 -11.86 19.46
N ALA A 173 32.52 -11.28 20.39
CA ALA A 173 32.66 -9.86 20.60
C ALA A 173 33.45 -9.20 19.44
N VAL A 174 32.83 -8.24 18.76
CA VAL A 174 33.52 -7.30 17.89
C VAL A 174 33.48 -5.93 18.56
N GLU A 175 34.65 -5.44 18.98
CA GLU A 175 34.84 -4.12 19.58
C GLU A 175 34.50 -3.00 18.58
N PRO A 176 33.89 -1.88 19.03
CA PRO A 176 33.66 -0.72 18.19
C PRO A 176 34.92 0.14 18.11
N ALA A 177 35.38 0.39 16.89
CA ALA A 177 36.43 1.36 16.62
C ALA A 177 35.85 2.78 16.69
N ASP A 178 36.44 3.61 17.53
CA ASP A 178 36.21 5.04 17.67
C ASP A 178 36.38 5.80 16.37
N VAL A 179 35.33 6.52 15.93
CA VAL A 179 35.49 7.66 15.02
C VAL A 179 34.64 8.82 15.53
N ASP A 180 35.25 9.61 16.41
CA ASP A 180 34.80 10.91 16.81
C ASP A 180 35.02 11.90 15.65
N ILE A 181 34.00 12.26 14.90
CA ILE A 181 34.03 13.40 13.99
C ILE A 181 32.99 14.43 14.46
N LEU A 182 33.54 15.45 15.11
CA LEU A 182 32.89 16.70 15.49
C LEU A 182 32.17 17.34 14.29
N LEU A 183 30.88 17.17 14.16
CA LEU A 183 30.01 18.00 13.32
C LEU A 183 29.14 18.90 14.20
N LYS A 184 29.56 20.17 14.33
CA LYS A 184 28.75 21.24 14.95
C LYS A 184 27.41 21.33 14.18
N PRO A 185 26.23 21.34 14.85
CA PRO A 185 24.96 21.49 14.18
C PRO A 185 24.85 22.91 13.60
N LYS A 186 24.71 23.00 12.25
CA LYS A 186 24.30 24.24 11.59
C LYS A 186 22.87 24.55 11.98
N PRO A 187 22.49 25.83 12.19
CA PRO A 187 21.13 26.23 12.56
C PRO A 187 20.17 25.81 11.45
N GLU A 188 19.23 24.92 11.76
CA GLU A 188 18.20 24.46 10.84
C GLU A 188 17.26 25.63 10.50
N LYS A 189 17.37 26.11 9.25
CA LYS A 189 16.32 26.95 8.66
C LYS A 189 15.02 26.16 8.73
N LYS A 190 13.96 26.73 9.33
CA LYS A 190 12.60 26.14 9.41
C LYS A 190 12.16 25.62 8.04
N LYS A 191 12.42 24.35 7.74
CA LYS A 191 11.95 23.70 6.51
C LYS A 191 10.44 23.69 6.54
N LYS A 192 9.79 24.33 5.56
CA LYS A 192 8.33 24.21 5.35
C LYS A 192 8.01 22.73 5.30
N LYS A 193 7.08 22.27 6.15
CA LYS A 193 6.64 20.86 6.16
C LYS A 193 6.29 20.44 4.73
N PRO A 194 6.83 19.33 4.22
CA PRO A 194 6.54 18.89 2.86
C PRO A 194 5.03 18.68 2.70
N LYS A 195 4.48 19.12 1.57
CA LYS A 195 3.05 18.95 1.29
C LYS A 195 2.74 17.45 1.21
N PRO A 196 1.61 16.98 1.80
CA PRO A 196 1.21 15.59 1.70
C PRO A 196 0.98 15.19 0.23
N ALA A 197 1.20 13.92 -0.08
CA ALA A 197 0.86 13.36 -1.39
C ALA A 197 -0.65 13.32 -1.58
N LEU A 198 -1.37 12.88 -0.56
CA LEU A 198 -2.83 12.86 -0.50
C LEU A 198 -3.29 13.52 0.80
N LYS A 199 -4.27 14.42 0.71
CA LYS A 199 -4.99 14.97 1.86
C LYS A 199 -6.48 14.80 1.67
N VAL A 200 -7.13 14.15 2.61
CA VAL A 200 -8.56 13.87 2.64
C VAL A 200 -9.14 14.56 3.87
N GLU A 201 -10.18 15.35 3.68
CA GLU A 201 -10.89 16.10 4.74
C GLU A 201 -12.39 15.84 4.61
N HIS A 202 -13.00 15.31 5.66
CA HIS A 202 -14.45 15.07 5.77
C HIS A 202 -15.03 14.24 4.60
N LEU A 203 -14.32 13.19 4.18
CA LEU A 203 -14.76 12.32 3.11
C LEU A 203 -15.96 11.49 3.57
N TRP A 204 -17.04 11.57 2.79
CA TRP A 204 -18.13 10.60 2.82
C TRP A 204 -18.29 9.96 1.45
N VAL A 205 -18.68 8.70 1.41
CA VAL A 205 -18.91 7.94 0.18
C VAL A 205 -20.13 7.07 0.37
N ASP A 206 -21.05 7.15 -0.59
CA ASP A 206 -22.25 6.32 -0.65
C ASP A 206 -22.01 5.17 -1.61
N MET A 207 -21.32 4.15 -1.12
CA MET A 207 -21.05 2.89 -1.83
C MET A 207 -21.78 1.77 -1.11
N PRO A 208 -22.67 1.01 -1.81
CA PRO A 208 -23.37 -0.12 -1.20
C PRO A 208 -22.42 -1.12 -0.56
N GLY A 209 -22.63 -1.43 0.72
CA GLY A 209 -21.78 -2.33 1.49
C GLY A 209 -20.44 -1.77 1.96
N GLU A 210 -20.01 -0.59 1.49
CA GLU A 210 -18.71 0.04 1.83
C GLU A 210 -18.86 1.55 2.03
N THR A 211 -19.89 1.97 2.76
CA THR A 211 -20.17 3.38 3.06
C THR A 211 -19.07 3.99 3.91
N VAL A 212 -18.65 5.21 3.57
CA VAL A 212 -17.68 6.01 4.35
C VAL A 212 -18.38 7.22 4.97
N ARG A 213 -18.08 7.51 6.24
CA ARG A 213 -18.74 8.56 7.03
C ARG A 213 -17.72 9.45 7.72
N ASP A 214 -17.51 10.66 7.18
CA ASP A 214 -16.67 11.71 7.77
C ASP A 214 -15.23 11.28 8.11
N VAL A 215 -14.51 10.75 7.12
CA VAL A 215 -13.14 10.27 7.29
C VAL A 215 -12.16 11.35 6.83
N SER A 216 -11.16 11.65 7.68
CA SER A 216 -10.10 12.61 7.40
C SER A 216 -8.73 12.00 7.68
N PHE A 217 -7.80 12.10 6.72
CA PHE A 217 -6.42 11.63 6.88
C PHE A 217 -5.49 12.28 5.85
N GLU A 218 -4.20 12.11 6.05
CA GLU A 218 -3.16 12.57 5.12
C GLU A 218 -2.17 11.45 4.85
N VAL A 219 -1.66 11.35 3.62
CA VAL A 219 -0.58 10.42 3.23
C VAL A 219 0.60 11.23 2.73
N LYS A 220 1.79 10.96 3.25
CA LYS A 220 3.02 11.66 2.87
C LYS A 220 3.63 11.03 1.62
N LYS A 221 4.48 11.80 0.91
CA LYS A 221 5.27 11.27 -0.20
C LYS A 221 6.23 10.19 0.32
N GLY A 222 6.26 9.04 -0.34
CA GLY A 222 7.11 7.90 0.06
C GLY A 222 6.63 7.18 1.33
N GLU A 223 5.43 7.45 1.81
CA GLU A 223 4.82 6.75 2.94
C GLU A 223 4.05 5.53 2.45
N ILE A 224 4.15 4.42 3.18
CA ILE A 224 3.21 3.31 3.05
C ILE A 224 2.20 3.44 4.19
N PHE A 225 0.98 3.76 3.81
CA PHE A 225 -0.14 4.06 4.70
C PHE A 225 -1.13 2.91 4.68
N GLY A 226 -1.35 2.28 5.82
CA GLY A 226 -2.25 1.15 5.97
C GLY A 226 -3.69 1.56 6.25
N ILE A 227 -4.64 0.91 5.62
CA ILE A 227 -6.07 0.98 5.95
C ILE A 227 -6.52 -0.41 6.38
N GLY A 228 -6.79 -0.56 7.67
CA GLY A 228 -7.36 -1.76 8.28
C GLY A 228 -8.86 -1.63 8.50
N GLY A 229 -9.57 -2.75 8.49
CA GLY A 229 -11.01 -2.85 8.75
C GLY A 229 -11.57 -4.16 8.22
N LEU A 230 -12.72 -4.58 8.73
CA LEU A 230 -13.44 -5.74 8.19
C LEU A 230 -14.08 -5.41 6.84
N ALA A 231 -14.52 -6.44 6.10
CA ALA A 231 -15.32 -6.24 4.89
C ALA A 231 -16.62 -5.50 5.24
N GLY A 232 -17.05 -4.58 4.39
CA GLY A 232 -18.22 -3.75 4.65
C GLY A 232 -18.01 -2.54 5.55
N HIS A 233 -16.79 -2.32 6.05
CA HIS A 233 -16.50 -1.23 6.99
C HIS A 233 -15.96 0.04 6.32
N GLY A 234 -16.08 0.18 4.99
CA GLY A 234 -15.77 1.41 4.26
C GLY A 234 -14.35 1.47 3.67
N LYS A 235 -13.55 0.41 3.79
CA LYS A 235 -12.18 0.38 3.24
C LYS A 235 -12.14 0.66 1.75
N LEU A 236 -12.98 -0.05 0.98
CA LEU A 236 -13.12 0.08 -0.46
C LEU A 236 -13.82 1.39 -0.86
N GLY A 237 -14.69 1.91 -0.02
CA GLY A 237 -15.36 3.18 -0.25
C GLY A 237 -14.37 4.33 -0.42
N ILE A 238 -13.26 4.35 0.33
CA ILE A 238 -12.28 5.44 0.26
C ILE A 238 -11.68 5.59 -1.15
N PRO A 239 -10.97 4.59 -1.73
CA PRO A 239 -10.39 4.74 -3.06
C PRO A 239 -11.46 4.97 -4.13
N ASN A 240 -12.59 4.26 -4.07
CA ASN A 240 -13.67 4.37 -5.05
C ASN A 240 -14.33 5.76 -5.03
N GLY A 241 -14.53 6.35 -3.85
CA GLY A 241 -15.04 7.71 -3.71
C GLY A 241 -14.04 8.76 -4.20
N ILE A 242 -12.75 8.61 -3.92
CA ILE A 242 -11.69 9.49 -4.39
C ILE A 242 -11.59 9.45 -5.93
N MET A 243 -11.68 8.26 -6.54
CA MET A 243 -11.72 8.09 -7.99
C MET A 243 -13.04 8.56 -8.64
N GLY A 244 -14.05 8.88 -7.84
CA GLY A 244 -15.34 9.37 -8.33
C GLY A 244 -16.24 8.30 -8.92
N LEU A 245 -16.03 7.02 -8.58
CA LEU A 245 -16.83 5.89 -9.06
C LEU A 245 -18.17 5.78 -8.33
N TYR A 246 -18.27 6.34 -7.12
CA TYR A 246 -19.50 6.39 -6.31
C TYR A 246 -19.74 7.80 -5.80
N PRO A 247 -21.01 8.18 -5.50
CA PRO A 247 -21.34 9.47 -4.92
C PRO A 247 -20.51 9.74 -3.67
N SER A 248 -19.83 10.85 -3.65
CA SER A 248 -18.89 11.19 -2.59
C SER A 248 -18.82 12.71 -2.38
N GLY A 249 -18.42 13.12 -1.18
CA GLY A 249 -18.19 14.52 -0.85
C GLY A 249 -17.10 14.68 0.18
N GLY A 250 -16.76 15.94 0.46
CA GLY A 250 -15.60 16.31 1.25
C GLY A 250 -14.57 17.07 0.44
N LYS A 251 -13.34 17.18 0.94
CA LYS A 251 -12.24 17.87 0.26
C LYS A 251 -11.07 16.90 0.08
N VAL A 252 -10.72 16.63 -1.17
CA VAL A 252 -9.56 15.80 -1.50
C VAL A 252 -8.54 16.65 -2.24
N ARG A 253 -7.27 16.56 -1.83
CA ARG A 253 -6.14 17.19 -2.50
C ARG A 253 -5.07 16.19 -2.81
N LEU A 254 -4.65 16.13 -4.06
CA LEU A 254 -3.55 15.31 -4.54
C LEU A 254 -2.36 16.20 -4.86
N PHE A 255 -1.24 16.03 -4.16
CA PHE A 255 -0.03 16.89 -4.24
C PHE A 255 -0.35 18.39 -4.14
N GLY A 256 -1.31 18.74 -3.27
CA GLY A 256 -1.76 20.12 -3.04
C GLY A 256 -2.78 20.64 -4.04
N ARG A 257 -3.08 19.95 -5.14
CA ARG A 257 -4.14 20.29 -6.10
C ARG A 257 -5.47 19.71 -5.64
N LYS A 258 -6.54 20.50 -5.70
CA LYS A 258 -7.89 20.03 -5.38
C LYS A 258 -8.35 19.02 -6.44
N LEU A 259 -8.82 17.88 -5.99
CA LEU A 259 -9.46 16.87 -6.83
C LEU A 259 -10.96 17.16 -6.94
N THR A 260 -11.52 17.00 -8.13
CA THR A 260 -12.97 17.12 -8.35
C THR A 260 -13.59 15.73 -8.19
N LEU A 261 -14.32 15.52 -7.10
CA LEU A 261 -15.04 14.27 -6.85
C LEU A 261 -16.19 14.05 -7.84
N ASN A 262 -16.70 12.82 -7.94
CA ASN A 262 -17.81 12.40 -8.81
C ASN A 262 -17.56 12.63 -10.32
N LYS A 263 -16.30 12.72 -10.73
CA LYS A 263 -15.88 12.85 -12.14
C LYS A 263 -14.71 11.90 -12.42
N PRO A 264 -14.95 10.63 -12.75
CA PRO A 264 -13.88 9.62 -12.90
C PRO A 264 -12.81 9.97 -13.94
N ARG A 265 -13.16 10.77 -14.97
CA ARG A 265 -12.20 11.24 -16.00
C ARG A 265 -11.32 12.40 -15.54
N ALA A 266 -11.60 13.00 -14.39
CA ALA A 266 -10.86 14.15 -13.85
C ALA A 266 -9.96 13.75 -12.65
N ALA A 267 -10.13 12.55 -12.13
CA ALA A 267 -9.30 11.96 -11.10
C ALA A 267 -8.15 11.18 -11.71
#